data_b0aaf8fca85d7699f7444eb23abd0f82
#
_entry.id   b0aaf8fca85d7699f7444eb23abd0f82
#
_cell.length_a   1.000
_cell.length_b   1.000
_cell.length_c   1.000
_cell.angle_alpha   90.00
_cell.angle_beta   90.00
_cell.angle_gamma   90.00
#
_symmetry.space_group_name_H-M   'P 1'
#
loop_
_entity.id
_entity.type
_entity.pdbx_description
1 polymer ?
#
loop_
_entity_poly.entity_id
_entity_poly.type
_entity_poly.pdbx_seq_one_letter_code
_entity_poly.pdbx_strand_id
1 'polypeptide(L)'
;MKKFIWLIFLSLIIAIPVKAYMGSSFEEPINVCASHILVPDEITAERLKLEIKNYEDFQQLAQIYSQCPSGRKGGYLGCFGKGQMVKEFEKAAWSANTNEVIGPVKTQFGYHLIWVNRKY
;
A
#
# COMPACT_ATOMS: atom_id res chain seq x y z
N MET A 1 -44.88 16.36 18.97
CA MET A 1 -44.18 15.15 19.39
C MET A 1 -43.17 14.66 18.39
N LYS A 2 -43.60 14.47 17.17
CA LYS A 2 -42.68 14.03 16.13
C LYS A 2 -41.53 15.01 15.88
N LYS A 3 -41.77 16.28 16.10
CA LYS A 3 -40.75 17.31 15.90
C LYS A 3 -39.62 17.22 16.90
N PHE A 4 -39.90 16.77 18.10
CA PHE A 4 -38.85 16.63 19.11
C PHE A 4 -37.85 15.54 18.73
N ILE A 5 -38.34 14.46 18.18
CA ILE A 5 -37.52 13.36 17.74
C ILE A 5 -36.59 13.83 16.65
N TRP A 6 -37.08 14.66 15.77
CA TRP A 6 -36.30 15.24 14.71
C TRP A 6 -35.13 16.08 15.21
N LEU A 7 -35.39 16.92 16.19
CA LEU A 7 -34.34 17.73 16.75
C LEU A 7 -33.26 16.92 17.41
N ILE A 8 -33.64 15.87 18.07
CA ILE A 8 -32.69 14.97 18.73
C ILE A 8 -31.81 14.30 17.66
N PHE A 9 -32.41 13.87 16.60
CA PHE A 9 -31.67 13.27 15.48
C PHE A 9 -30.63 14.21 14.90
N LEU A 10 -31.03 15.43 14.63
CA LEU A 10 -30.14 16.43 14.09
C LEU A 10 -28.94 16.66 15.01
N SER A 11 -29.20 16.72 16.30
CA SER A 11 -28.13 16.92 17.27
C SER A 11 -27.10 15.79 17.23
N LEU A 12 -27.59 14.57 17.13
CA LEU A 12 -26.71 13.41 17.06
C LEU A 12 -25.88 13.39 15.79
N ILE A 13 -26.49 13.74 14.68
CA ILE A 13 -25.80 13.77 13.39
C ILE A 13 -24.68 14.80 13.41
N ILE A 14 -24.91 15.94 13.97
CA ILE A 14 -23.91 17.00 14.05
C ILE A 14 -22.75 16.59 14.94
N ALA A 15 -23.03 15.93 16.04
CA ALA A 15 -22.00 15.54 16.99
C ALA A 15 -21.04 14.49 16.43
N ILE A 16 -21.54 13.55 15.66
CA ILE A 16 -20.75 12.44 15.14
C ILE A 16 -19.62 12.89 14.21
N PRO A 17 -19.88 13.71 13.19
CA PRO A 17 -18.81 14.13 12.29
C PRO A 17 -17.71 14.89 13.00
N VAL A 18 -18.06 15.71 13.94
CA VAL A 18 -17.09 16.51 14.68
C VAL A 18 -16.10 15.63 15.40
N LYS A 19 -16.56 14.58 16.01
CA LYS A 19 -15.68 13.66 16.73
C LYS A 19 -14.82 12.83 15.80
N ALA A 20 -15.37 12.48 14.66
CA ALA A 20 -14.72 11.52 13.77
C ALA A 20 -13.34 11.98 13.33
N TYR A 21 -13.16 13.24 13.08
CA TYR A 21 -11.88 13.69 12.56
C TYR A 21 -11.01 14.40 13.58
N MET A 22 -11.56 14.75 14.71
CA MET A 22 -10.76 15.44 15.73
C MET A 22 -9.74 14.55 16.41
N GLY A 23 -10.02 13.27 16.50
CA GLY A 23 -9.12 12.35 17.15
C GLY A 23 -8.05 11.78 16.25
N SER A 24 -8.15 12.03 14.97
CA SER A 24 -7.25 11.43 14.02
C SER A 24 -6.08 12.34 13.73
N SER A 25 -5.08 12.29 14.54
CA SER A 25 -3.77 12.75 14.13
C SER A 25 -3.18 11.65 13.24
N PHE A 26 -3.56 11.64 11.98
CA PHE A 26 -2.89 10.80 11.01
C PHE A 26 -1.57 11.46 10.68
N GLU A 27 -0.56 11.09 11.40
CA GLU A 27 0.78 11.45 11.01
C GLU A 27 1.18 10.52 9.87
N GLU A 28 1.52 11.10 8.74
CA GLU A 28 2.06 10.30 7.66
C GLU A 28 3.38 9.67 8.09
N PRO A 29 3.64 8.43 7.69
CA PRO A 29 4.90 7.80 7.99
C PRO A 29 6.05 8.58 7.36
N ILE A 30 7.17 8.61 8.05
CA ILE A 30 8.40 9.23 7.56
C ILE A 30 9.13 8.27 6.64
N ASN A 31 9.08 6.98 6.95
CA ASN A 31 9.74 5.94 6.20
C ASN A 31 8.81 4.77 5.93
N VAL A 32 9.07 4.11 4.81
CA VAL A 32 8.35 2.90 4.40
C VAL A 32 9.39 1.83 4.08
N CYS A 33 9.18 0.63 4.59
CA CYS A 33 10.00 -0.53 4.24
C CYS A 33 9.18 -1.42 3.34
N ALA A 34 9.71 -1.74 2.17
CA ALA A 34 8.93 -2.43 1.15
C ALA A 34 9.75 -3.45 0.37
N SER A 35 9.02 -4.35 -0.26
CA SER A 35 9.53 -5.33 -1.19
C SER A 35 8.82 -5.15 -2.53
N HIS A 36 9.45 -5.54 -3.62
CA HIS A 36 8.79 -5.50 -4.91
C HIS A 36 9.20 -6.65 -5.82
N ILE A 37 8.35 -6.88 -6.82
CA ILE A 37 8.63 -7.78 -7.94
C ILE A 37 8.51 -6.94 -9.20
N LEU A 38 9.57 -6.86 -9.98
CA LEU A 38 9.59 -6.11 -11.24
C LEU A 38 9.51 -7.06 -12.41
N VAL A 39 8.50 -6.87 -13.26
CA VAL A 39 8.31 -7.65 -14.47
C VAL A 39 8.05 -6.72 -15.65
N PRO A 40 8.27 -7.19 -16.89
CA PRO A 40 8.20 -6.30 -18.06
C PRO A 40 6.78 -5.96 -18.52
N ASP A 41 5.78 -6.77 -18.17
CA ASP A 41 4.43 -6.57 -18.67
C ASP A 41 3.37 -6.73 -17.58
N GLU A 42 2.23 -6.09 -17.81
CA GLU A 42 1.13 -6.05 -16.86
C GLU A 42 0.47 -7.41 -16.66
N ILE A 43 0.33 -8.17 -17.71
CA ILE A 43 -0.33 -9.47 -17.65
C ILE A 43 0.43 -10.41 -16.73
N THR A 44 1.75 -10.45 -16.84
CA THR A 44 2.58 -11.25 -15.94
C THR A 44 2.42 -10.79 -14.50
N ALA A 45 2.43 -9.48 -14.27
CA ALA A 45 2.26 -8.94 -12.93
C ALA A 45 0.91 -9.33 -12.32
N GLU A 46 -0.15 -9.20 -13.07
CA GLU A 46 -1.48 -9.58 -12.60
C GLU A 46 -1.61 -11.06 -12.29
N ARG A 47 -1.02 -11.90 -13.14
CA ARG A 47 -1.01 -13.34 -12.89
C ARG A 47 -0.27 -13.69 -11.62
N LEU A 48 0.90 -13.12 -11.41
CA LEU A 48 1.68 -13.36 -10.20
C LEU A 48 0.95 -12.88 -8.96
N LYS A 49 0.26 -11.74 -9.06
CA LYS A 49 -0.50 -11.19 -7.95
C LYS A 49 -1.54 -12.18 -7.44
N LEU A 50 -2.20 -12.90 -8.32
CA LEU A 50 -3.19 -13.90 -7.93
C LEU A 50 -2.60 -15.07 -7.17
N GLU A 51 -1.33 -15.35 -7.34
CA GLU A 51 -0.65 -16.46 -6.67
C GLU A 51 -0.12 -16.09 -5.29
N ILE A 52 -0.08 -14.79 -4.96
CA ILE A 52 0.50 -14.31 -3.72
C ILE A 52 -0.57 -14.27 -2.62
N LYS A 53 -0.43 -15.14 -1.64
CA LYS A 53 -1.35 -15.23 -0.49
C LYS A 53 -0.71 -14.73 0.80
N ASN A 54 0.61 -14.70 0.84
CA ASN A 54 1.37 -14.29 2.01
C ASN A 54 2.74 -13.78 1.56
N TYR A 55 3.52 -13.30 2.49
CA TYR A 55 4.83 -12.74 2.17
C TYR A 55 5.82 -13.79 1.67
N GLU A 56 5.71 -15.02 2.14
CA GLU A 56 6.57 -16.10 1.67
C GLU A 56 6.36 -16.37 0.18
N ASP A 57 5.10 -16.41 -0.26
CA ASP A 57 4.78 -16.52 -1.69
C ASP A 57 5.40 -15.37 -2.48
N PHE A 58 5.28 -14.16 -1.95
CA PHE A 58 5.84 -12.96 -2.58
C PHE A 58 7.35 -13.11 -2.77
N GLN A 59 8.05 -13.52 -1.71
CA GLN A 59 9.50 -13.68 -1.76
C GLN A 59 9.92 -14.73 -2.77
N GLN A 60 9.22 -15.85 -2.82
CA GLN A 60 9.52 -16.92 -3.76
C GLN A 60 9.35 -16.48 -5.20
N LEU A 61 8.24 -15.79 -5.48
CA LEU A 61 7.97 -15.29 -6.83
C LEU A 61 8.95 -14.17 -7.21
N ALA A 62 9.37 -13.37 -6.26
CA ALA A 62 10.39 -12.37 -6.51
C ALA A 62 11.71 -13.01 -6.95
N GLN A 63 12.11 -14.09 -6.30
CA GLN A 63 13.33 -14.81 -6.66
C GLN A 63 13.26 -15.41 -8.06
N ILE A 64 12.09 -15.88 -8.46
CA ILE A 64 11.92 -16.54 -9.76
C ILE A 64 11.73 -15.52 -10.89
N TYR A 65 10.93 -14.49 -10.68
CA TYR A 65 10.44 -13.64 -11.76
C TYR A 65 10.97 -12.22 -11.76
N SER A 66 11.42 -11.70 -10.62
CA SER A 66 11.78 -10.28 -10.58
C SER A 66 13.02 -9.99 -11.42
N GLN A 67 12.93 -8.98 -12.24
CA GLN A 67 14.05 -8.51 -13.05
C GLN A 67 14.96 -7.56 -12.28
N CYS A 68 14.57 -7.17 -11.08
CA CYS A 68 15.42 -6.34 -10.23
C CYS A 68 16.37 -7.24 -9.43
N PRO A 69 17.64 -6.81 -9.21
CA PRO A 69 18.58 -7.55 -8.38
C PRO A 69 18.07 -7.87 -6.98
N SER A 70 17.16 -7.05 -6.44
CA SER A 70 16.54 -7.31 -5.14
C SER A 70 15.77 -8.62 -5.09
N GLY A 71 15.43 -9.21 -6.25
CA GLY A 71 14.76 -10.50 -6.31
C GLY A 71 15.49 -11.58 -5.55
N ARG A 72 16.81 -11.55 -5.54
CA ARG A 72 17.63 -12.50 -4.80
C ARG A 72 17.37 -12.49 -3.30
N LYS A 73 16.89 -11.35 -2.77
CA LYS A 73 16.53 -11.17 -1.37
C LYS A 73 15.03 -11.25 -1.16
N GLY A 74 14.32 -11.94 -2.03
CA GLY A 74 12.86 -12.01 -1.96
C GLY A 74 12.17 -10.72 -2.33
N GLY A 75 12.86 -9.82 -3.03
CA GLY A 75 12.33 -8.54 -3.45
C GLY A 75 12.50 -7.41 -2.45
N TYR A 76 13.07 -7.66 -1.29
CA TYR A 76 13.18 -6.65 -0.25
C TYR A 76 14.11 -5.50 -0.65
N LEU A 77 13.59 -4.28 -0.58
CA LEU A 77 14.32 -3.07 -0.93
C LEU A 77 14.90 -2.34 0.29
N GLY A 78 14.48 -2.71 1.49
CA GLY A 78 14.81 -1.96 2.69
C GLY A 78 13.83 -0.83 2.92
N CYS A 79 14.24 0.14 3.72
CA CYS A 79 13.41 1.26 4.11
C CYS A 79 13.87 2.53 3.41
N PHE A 80 12.93 3.37 3.06
CA PHE A 80 13.22 4.60 2.32
C PHE A 80 12.25 5.71 2.72
N GLY A 81 12.70 6.95 2.57
CA GLY A 81 11.89 8.13 2.75
C GLY A 81 11.38 8.66 1.43
N LYS A 82 10.57 9.70 1.50
CA LYS A 82 10.08 10.39 0.30
C LYS A 82 11.23 10.97 -0.50
N GLY A 83 11.13 10.92 -1.82
CA GLY A 83 12.14 11.44 -2.72
C GLY A 83 13.23 10.45 -3.12
N GLN A 84 13.25 9.26 -2.55
CA GLN A 84 14.28 8.25 -2.84
C GLN A 84 13.88 7.27 -3.93
N MET A 85 12.59 7.08 -4.14
CA MET A 85 12.05 6.18 -5.17
C MET A 85 11.34 6.99 -6.24
N VAL A 86 11.10 6.36 -7.40
CA VAL A 86 10.32 7.01 -8.45
C VAL A 86 8.90 7.31 -7.93
N LYS A 87 8.31 8.38 -8.44
CA LYS A 87 7.05 8.91 -7.92
C LYS A 87 5.92 7.89 -7.85
N GLU A 88 5.75 7.12 -8.92
CA GLU A 88 4.67 6.14 -9.01
C GLU A 88 4.81 5.07 -7.93
N PHE A 89 6.03 4.61 -7.71
CA PHE A 89 6.32 3.62 -6.67
C PHE A 89 6.08 4.21 -5.28
N GLU A 90 6.63 5.38 -5.03
CA GLU A 90 6.48 6.06 -3.75
C GLU A 90 5.02 6.28 -3.39
N LYS A 91 4.25 6.82 -4.31
CA LYS A 91 2.83 7.09 -4.10
C LYS A 91 2.07 5.81 -3.73
N ALA A 92 2.33 4.73 -4.44
CA ALA A 92 1.70 3.45 -4.16
C ALA A 92 2.10 2.91 -2.80
N ALA A 93 3.38 2.95 -2.46
CA ALA A 93 3.88 2.43 -1.20
C ALA A 93 3.34 3.22 0.01
N TRP A 94 3.25 4.55 -0.12
CA TRP A 94 2.74 5.37 0.99
C TRP A 94 1.25 5.17 1.24
N SER A 95 0.47 4.92 0.20
CA SER A 95 -0.97 4.73 0.34
C SER A 95 -1.38 3.29 0.64
N ALA A 96 -0.48 2.33 0.49
CA ALA A 96 -0.79 0.92 0.68
C ALA A 96 -0.94 0.56 2.16
N ASN A 97 -1.76 -0.46 2.42
CA ASN A 97 -1.75 -1.11 3.72
C ASN A 97 -0.53 -2.01 3.82
N THR A 98 -0.06 -2.24 5.05
CA THR A 98 1.03 -3.17 5.26
C THR A 98 0.57 -4.61 5.10
N ASN A 99 1.51 -5.48 4.73
CA ASN A 99 1.32 -6.92 4.68
C ASN A 99 0.27 -7.41 3.70
N GLU A 100 0.19 -6.74 2.55
CA GLU A 100 -0.62 -7.21 1.43
C GLU A 100 0.04 -6.79 0.12
N VAL A 101 -0.20 -7.56 -0.93
CA VAL A 101 0.34 -7.25 -2.25
C VAL A 101 -0.54 -6.19 -2.92
N ILE A 102 0.10 -5.19 -3.50
CA ILE A 102 -0.57 -4.17 -4.30
C ILE A 102 0.07 -4.06 -5.67
N GLY A 103 -0.63 -3.46 -6.58
CA GLY A 103 -0.19 -3.27 -7.95
C GLY A 103 -1.07 -4.03 -8.94
N PRO A 104 -0.65 -4.12 -10.18
CA PRO A 104 0.62 -3.64 -10.73
C PRO A 104 0.74 -2.12 -10.78
N VAL A 105 1.93 -1.62 -10.48
CA VAL A 105 2.25 -0.21 -10.58
C VAL A 105 3.24 -0.01 -11.72
N LYS A 106 2.87 0.79 -12.69
CA LYS A 106 3.74 1.07 -13.84
C LYS A 106 4.72 2.17 -13.53
N THR A 107 5.99 1.92 -13.83
CA THR A 107 7.05 2.92 -13.81
C THR A 107 7.84 2.84 -15.10
N GLN A 108 8.85 3.68 -15.25
CA GLN A 108 9.75 3.59 -16.41
C GLN A 108 10.49 2.27 -16.51
N PHE A 109 10.58 1.51 -15.42
CA PHE A 109 11.30 0.23 -15.39
C PHE A 109 10.43 -0.97 -15.77
N GLY A 110 9.13 -0.83 -15.72
CA GLY A 110 8.18 -1.90 -15.98
C GLY A 110 7.03 -1.88 -14.99
N TYR A 111 6.57 -3.05 -14.60
CA TYR A 111 5.44 -3.20 -13.70
C TYR A 111 5.87 -3.81 -12.39
N HIS A 112 5.48 -3.17 -11.31
CA HIS A 112 5.86 -3.58 -9.96
C HIS A 112 4.67 -4.14 -9.21
N LEU A 113 4.87 -5.29 -8.58
CA LEU A 113 4.04 -5.71 -7.45
C LEU A 113 4.78 -5.27 -6.20
N ILE A 114 4.08 -4.69 -5.26
CA ILE A 114 4.68 -4.09 -4.08
C ILE A 114 4.06 -4.71 -2.82
N TRP A 115 4.92 -4.94 -1.84
CA TRP A 115 4.51 -5.39 -0.51
C TRP A 115 5.13 -4.46 0.50
N VAL A 116 4.30 -3.70 1.21
CA VAL A 116 4.79 -2.81 2.25
C VAL A 116 4.92 -3.60 3.54
N ASN A 117 6.15 -3.78 3.98
CA ASN A 117 6.46 -4.57 5.17
C ASN A 117 6.20 -3.78 6.46
N ARG A 118 6.53 -2.50 6.44
CA ARG A 118 6.43 -1.65 7.63
C ARG A 118 6.41 -0.18 7.24
N LYS A 119 5.75 0.63 8.07
CA LYS A 119 5.76 2.09 7.97
C LYS A 119 6.06 2.68 9.35
N TYR A 120 6.87 3.73 9.40
CA TYR A 120 7.17 4.40 10.66
C TYR A 120 7.65 5.83 10.48
#